data_819ff0559704de605e8d1dad4bd871b7
#
_entry.id   819ff0559704de605e8d1dad4bd871b7
#
_cell.length_a   1.000
_cell.length_b   1.000
_cell.length_c   1.000
_cell.angle_alpha   90.00
_cell.angle_beta   90.00
_cell.angle_gamma   90.00
#
_symmetry.space_group_name_H-M   'P 1'
#
loop_
_entity.id
_entity.type
_entity.pdbx_description
1 polymer ?
#
loop_
_entity_poly.entity_id
_entity_poly.type
_entity_poly.pdbx_seq_one_letter_code
_entity_poly.pdbx_strand_id
1 'polypeptide(L)'
;MERYFDQLAVMGVNLSEDMSAEVDKELALRQMSFAQLNDSPEVLNALEEEMIEPLCRRLRQTGCSGAFVLLDATVNTRMEGAEHSRAGLYVQKSGADTPTVPLLLYRGSAEVGKAHSVMPHRKWRMEFQTDQFPDYDRWMTPGSAPLYQSYTLTERLELP
;
A
#
# COMPACT_ATOMS: atom_id res chain seq x y z
N MET A 1 22.22 1.21 -14.50
CA MET A 1 20.72 1.15 -14.51
C MET A 1 20.19 -0.16 -13.93
N GLU A 2 20.72 -1.31 -14.32
CA GLU A 2 20.33 -2.62 -13.76
C GLU A 2 20.46 -2.67 -12.24
N ARG A 3 21.58 -2.19 -11.66
CA ARG A 3 21.79 -2.14 -10.19
C ARG A 3 20.73 -1.35 -9.45
N TYR A 4 20.23 -0.27 -10.03
CA TYR A 4 19.18 0.54 -9.41
C TYR A 4 17.86 -0.22 -9.33
N PHE A 5 17.46 -0.88 -10.41
CA PHE A 5 16.25 -1.70 -10.42
C PHE A 5 16.36 -2.92 -9.52
N ASP A 6 17.54 -3.55 -9.47
CA ASP A 6 17.79 -4.65 -8.56
C ASP A 6 17.67 -4.21 -7.09
N GLN A 7 18.19 -3.03 -6.76
CA GLN A 7 18.04 -2.44 -5.43
C GLN A 7 16.59 -2.14 -5.09
N LEU A 8 15.82 -1.60 -6.02
CA LEU A 8 14.39 -1.37 -5.83
C LEU A 8 13.62 -2.67 -5.63
N ALA A 9 13.95 -3.71 -6.38
CA ALA A 9 13.35 -5.01 -6.21
C ALA A 9 13.61 -5.59 -4.82
N VAL A 10 14.87 -5.53 -4.35
CA VAL A 10 15.23 -5.97 -2.99
C VAL A 10 14.51 -5.15 -1.93
N MET A 11 14.46 -3.84 -2.08
CA MET A 11 13.72 -2.96 -1.15
C MET A 11 12.23 -3.29 -1.14
N GLY A 12 11.64 -3.57 -2.29
CA GLY A 12 10.24 -3.97 -2.40
C GLY A 12 9.95 -5.28 -1.67
N VAL A 13 10.81 -6.28 -1.85
CA VAL A 13 10.70 -7.58 -1.14
C VAL A 13 10.85 -7.36 0.37
N ASN A 14 11.85 -6.64 0.80
CA ASN A 14 12.08 -6.36 2.22
C ASN A 14 10.89 -5.61 2.84
N LEU A 15 10.36 -4.62 2.15
CA LEU A 15 9.18 -3.88 2.59
C LEU A 15 7.97 -4.81 2.70
N SER A 16 7.75 -5.68 1.72
CA SER A 16 6.65 -6.65 1.73
C SER A 16 6.78 -7.63 2.91
N GLU A 17 7.97 -8.12 3.19
CA GLU A 17 8.23 -9.00 4.33
C GLU A 17 7.98 -8.28 5.66
N ASP A 18 8.46 -7.05 5.80
CA ASP A 18 8.24 -6.23 6.99
C ASP A 18 6.75 -5.94 7.21
N MET A 19 6.02 -5.61 6.16
CA MET A 19 4.58 -5.37 6.24
C MET A 19 3.82 -6.64 6.59
N SER A 20 4.18 -7.77 6.00
CA SER A 20 3.57 -9.06 6.31
C SER A 20 3.80 -9.45 7.77
N ALA A 21 4.99 -9.20 8.30
CA ALA A 21 5.31 -9.45 9.70
C ALA A 21 4.46 -8.57 10.65
N GLU A 22 4.24 -7.31 10.32
CA GLU A 22 3.36 -6.43 11.10
C GLU A 22 1.90 -6.90 11.06
N VAL A 23 1.41 -7.33 9.90
CA VAL A 23 0.06 -7.90 9.77
C VAL A 23 -0.07 -9.15 10.63
N ASP A 24 0.88 -10.08 10.53
CA ASP A 24 0.86 -11.33 11.31
C ASP A 24 0.88 -11.03 12.81
N LYS A 25 1.69 -10.08 13.24
CA LYS A 25 1.79 -9.65 14.64
C LYS A 25 0.46 -9.10 15.15
N GLU A 26 -0.17 -8.18 14.41
CA GLU A 26 -1.46 -7.60 14.81
C GLU A 26 -2.57 -8.65 14.84
N LEU A 27 -2.61 -9.54 13.86
CA LEU A 27 -3.58 -10.63 13.84
C LEU A 27 -3.39 -11.57 15.03
N ALA A 28 -2.16 -11.93 15.36
CA ALA A 28 -1.85 -12.78 16.52
C ALA A 28 -2.27 -12.13 17.84
N LEU A 29 -1.98 -10.84 18.03
CA LEU A 29 -2.37 -10.07 19.21
C LEU A 29 -3.89 -10.00 19.39
N ARG A 30 -4.63 -9.96 18.28
CA ARG A 30 -6.10 -9.87 18.29
C ARG A 30 -6.77 -11.24 18.18
N GLN A 31 -6.01 -12.32 18.07
CA GLN A 31 -6.52 -13.68 17.84
C GLN A 31 -7.47 -13.75 16.63
N MET A 32 -7.07 -13.09 15.54
CA MET A 32 -7.83 -12.99 14.29
C MET A 32 -7.13 -13.74 13.16
N SER A 33 -7.92 -14.28 12.23
CA SER A 33 -7.42 -14.72 10.93
C SER A 33 -7.38 -13.54 9.95
N PHE A 34 -6.62 -13.68 8.87
CA PHE A 34 -6.54 -12.65 7.83
C PHE A 34 -7.93 -12.36 7.21
N ALA A 35 -8.74 -13.40 6.97
CA ALA A 35 -10.09 -13.23 6.43
C ALA A 35 -11.00 -12.36 7.31
N GLN A 36 -10.75 -12.34 8.61
CA GLN A 36 -11.51 -11.51 9.56
C GLN A 36 -11.17 -10.02 9.47
N LEU A 37 -10.16 -9.63 8.70
CA LEU A 37 -9.90 -8.22 8.38
C LEU A 37 -11.02 -7.61 7.54
N ASN A 38 -11.70 -8.41 6.74
CA ASN A 38 -12.86 -7.93 6.01
C ASN A 38 -13.94 -7.46 6.99
N ASP A 39 -14.56 -6.35 6.67
CA ASP A 39 -15.58 -5.71 7.52
C ASP A 39 -15.06 -5.29 8.91
N SER A 40 -13.75 -5.09 9.05
CA SER A 40 -13.09 -4.67 10.29
C SER A 40 -12.31 -3.36 10.08
N PRO A 41 -13.00 -2.23 9.86
CA PRO A 41 -12.34 -0.96 9.56
C PRO A 41 -11.40 -0.50 10.69
N GLU A 42 -11.70 -0.80 11.94
CA GLU A 42 -10.85 -0.44 13.08
C GLU A 42 -9.51 -1.17 13.04
N VAL A 43 -9.52 -2.45 12.70
CA VAL A 43 -8.30 -3.25 12.61
C VAL A 43 -7.49 -2.86 11.37
N LEU A 44 -8.15 -2.61 10.24
CA LEU A 44 -7.50 -2.11 9.04
C LEU A 44 -6.84 -0.75 9.27
N ASN A 45 -7.50 0.16 9.98
CA ASN A 45 -6.89 1.43 10.38
C ASN A 45 -5.68 1.24 11.29
N ALA A 46 -5.75 0.31 12.25
CA ALA A 46 -4.62 0.00 13.13
C ALA A 46 -3.41 -0.54 12.34
N LEU A 47 -3.66 -1.39 11.35
CA LEU A 47 -2.61 -1.87 10.44
C LEU A 47 -2.00 -0.74 9.60
N GLU A 48 -2.82 0.12 9.03
CA GLU A 48 -2.35 1.28 8.27
C GLU A 48 -1.51 2.21 9.14
N GLU A 49 -1.91 2.42 10.40
CA GLU A 49 -1.15 3.19 11.39
C GLU A 49 0.27 2.64 11.60
N GLU A 50 0.40 1.32 11.68
CA GLU A 50 1.71 0.66 11.82
C GLU A 50 2.54 0.67 10.53
N MET A 51 1.88 0.68 9.37
CA MET A 51 2.55 0.56 8.07
C MET A 51 2.98 1.90 7.47
N ILE A 52 2.31 3.01 7.80
CA ILE A 52 2.52 4.28 7.11
C ILE A 52 3.94 4.84 7.28
N GLU A 53 4.50 4.80 8.48
CA GLU A 53 5.84 5.29 8.76
C GLU A 53 6.92 4.50 8.02
N PRO A 54 6.94 3.15 8.08
CA PRO A 54 7.88 2.36 7.29
C PRO A 54 7.75 2.61 5.80
N LEU A 55 6.52 2.72 5.28
CA LEU A 55 6.27 2.98 3.86
C LEU A 55 6.85 4.33 3.43
N CYS A 56 6.56 5.38 4.17
CA CYS A 56 7.06 6.73 3.90
C CYS A 56 8.60 6.79 3.97
N ARG A 57 9.18 6.15 4.98
CA ARG A 57 10.64 6.10 5.15
C ARG A 57 11.31 5.40 3.96
N ARG A 58 10.79 4.26 3.52
CA ARG A 58 11.31 3.54 2.36
C ARG A 58 11.17 4.36 1.08
N LEU A 59 10.04 5.01 0.88
CA LEU A 59 9.84 5.87 -0.27
C LEU A 59 10.88 7.00 -0.33
N ARG A 60 11.16 7.64 0.81
CA ARG A 60 12.16 8.71 0.90
C ARG A 60 13.59 8.25 0.61
N GLN A 61 13.89 6.97 0.79
CA GLN A 61 15.20 6.37 0.51
C GLN A 61 15.38 6.01 -0.97
N THR A 62 14.37 6.20 -1.80
CA THR A 62 14.39 5.87 -3.22
C THR A 62 14.20 7.11 -4.09
N GLY A 63 14.54 7.00 -5.37
CA GLY A 63 14.13 7.97 -6.39
C GLY A 63 12.72 7.75 -6.94
N CYS A 64 11.95 6.81 -6.37
CA CYS A 64 10.59 6.55 -6.80
C CYS A 64 9.67 7.71 -6.46
N SER A 65 8.67 7.96 -7.30
CA SER A 65 7.67 8.99 -7.08
C SER A 65 6.61 8.57 -6.05
N GLY A 66 6.38 7.28 -5.89
CA GLY A 66 5.38 6.74 -4.97
C GLY A 66 5.66 5.33 -4.51
N ALA A 67 4.95 4.90 -3.48
CA ALA A 67 4.98 3.55 -2.95
C ALA A 67 3.59 3.17 -2.42
N PHE A 68 3.26 1.90 -2.50
CA PHE A 68 1.98 1.43 -1.99
C PHE A 68 2.09 0.05 -1.34
N VAL A 69 1.16 -0.19 -0.42
CA VAL A 69 0.89 -1.50 0.19
C VAL A 69 -0.59 -1.79 0.01
N LEU A 70 -0.89 -2.97 -0.49
CA LEU A 70 -2.27 -3.40 -0.72
C LEU A 70 -2.54 -4.66 0.10
N LEU A 71 -3.65 -4.65 0.86
CA LEU A 71 -4.13 -5.77 1.64
C LEU A 71 -5.28 -6.45 0.91
N ASP A 72 -5.31 -7.77 0.88
CA ASP A 72 -6.41 -8.52 0.28
C ASP A 72 -7.64 -8.56 1.21
N ALA A 73 -8.10 -7.39 1.60
CA ALA A 73 -9.24 -7.17 2.49
C ALA A 73 -9.91 -5.84 2.18
N THR A 74 -11.20 -5.74 2.46
CA THR A 74 -11.97 -4.50 2.30
C THR A 74 -12.74 -4.14 3.57
N VAL A 75 -12.94 -2.86 3.78
CA VAL A 75 -13.68 -2.34 4.96
C VAL A 75 -15.16 -2.73 4.94
N ASN A 76 -15.73 -3.02 3.79
CA ASN A 76 -17.14 -3.38 3.68
C ASN A 76 -17.40 -4.30 2.48
N THR A 77 -17.52 -5.60 2.74
CA THR A 77 -17.78 -6.63 1.73
C THR A 77 -19.18 -6.55 1.14
N ARG A 78 -20.09 -5.77 1.75
CA ARG A 78 -21.50 -5.63 1.33
C ARG A 78 -21.73 -4.46 0.37
N MET A 79 -20.72 -3.61 0.18
CA MET A 79 -20.83 -2.52 -0.80
C MET A 79 -20.83 -3.07 -2.22
N GLU A 80 -21.58 -2.40 -3.09
CA GLU A 80 -21.50 -2.66 -4.53
C GLU A 80 -20.05 -2.43 -5.01
N GLY A 81 -19.52 -3.39 -5.75
CA GLY A 81 -18.13 -3.34 -6.23
C GLY A 81 -17.08 -3.75 -5.20
N ALA A 82 -17.48 -4.28 -4.04
CA ALA A 82 -16.55 -4.69 -2.98
C ALA A 82 -15.54 -5.75 -3.44
N GLU A 83 -15.90 -6.57 -4.41
CA GLU A 83 -15.01 -7.57 -5.01
C GLU A 83 -13.78 -6.95 -5.68
N HIS A 84 -13.84 -5.68 -6.04
CA HIS A 84 -12.74 -4.91 -6.65
C HIS A 84 -12.21 -3.80 -5.73
N SER A 85 -12.60 -3.78 -4.48
CA SER A 85 -12.17 -2.78 -3.49
C SER A 85 -11.27 -3.41 -2.44
N ARG A 86 -10.07 -2.85 -2.23
CA ARG A 86 -9.11 -3.37 -1.26
C ARG A 86 -8.46 -2.23 -0.48
N ALA A 87 -8.30 -2.46 0.81
CA ALA A 87 -7.64 -1.56 1.73
C ALA A 87 -6.12 -1.53 1.50
N GLY A 88 -5.50 -0.48 1.94
CA GLY A 88 -4.05 -0.31 1.89
C GLY A 88 -3.64 1.15 1.95
N LEU A 89 -2.38 1.39 1.63
CA LEU A 89 -1.79 2.73 1.63
C LEU A 89 -1.13 3.00 0.27
N TYR A 90 -1.36 4.16 -0.28
CA TYR A 90 -0.65 4.66 -1.45
C TYR A 90 -0.22 6.10 -1.20
N VAL A 91 1.08 6.34 -1.23
CA VAL A 91 1.71 7.62 -0.92
C VAL A 91 2.58 8.06 -2.09
N GLN A 92 2.52 9.32 -2.45
CA GLN A 92 3.36 9.91 -3.49
C GLN A 92 4.09 11.15 -2.99
N LYS A 93 5.28 11.39 -3.56
CA LYS A 93 6.02 12.66 -3.39
C LYS A 93 5.31 13.78 -4.14
N SER A 94 5.17 14.93 -3.48
CA SER A 94 4.54 16.11 -4.07
C SER A 94 5.59 17.06 -4.62
N GLY A 95 6.03 16.83 -5.85
CA GLY A 95 7.00 17.69 -6.53
C GLY A 95 8.40 17.08 -6.61
N ALA A 96 9.43 17.95 -6.60
CA ALA A 96 10.81 17.52 -6.75
C ALA A 96 11.27 16.59 -5.62
N ASP A 97 12.06 15.59 -5.97
CA ASP A 97 12.60 14.61 -5.01
C ASP A 97 13.69 15.27 -4.13
N THR A 98 13.26 15.85 -3.03
CA THR A 98 14.12 16.41 -2.00
C THR A 98 13.88 15.68 -0.67
N PRO A 99 14.82 15.70 0.30
CA PRO A 99 14.65 15.03 1.59
C PRO A 99 13.41 15.50 2.37
N THR A 100 12.94 16.72 2.10
CA THR A 100 11.81 17.35 2.79
C THR A 100 10.56 17.47 1.94
N VAL A 101 10.54 16.84 0.75
CA VAL A 101 9.36 16.90 -0.12
C VAL A 101 8.13 16.37 0.63
N PRO A 102 7.00 17.10 0.59
CA PRO A 102 5.77 16.60 1.19
C PRO A 102 5.33 15.29 0.54
N LEU A 103 4.81 14.38 1.34
CA LEU A 103 4.16 13.16 0.87
C LEU A 103 2.65 13.35 0.94
N LEU A 104 1.94 12.87 -0.07
CA LEU A 104 0.49 12.96 -0.17
C LEU A 104 -0.13 11.57 -0.22
N LEU A 105 -1.28 11.43 0.44
CA LEU A 105 -2.03 10.18 0.51
C LEU A 105 -2.99 10.10 -0.68
N TYR A 106 -2.88 9.03 -1.45
CA TYR A 106 -3.81 8.73 -2.56
C TYR A 106 -4.80 7.63 -2.18
N ARG A 107 -4.38 6.68 -1.36
CA ARG A 107 -5.22 5.59 -0.84
C ARG A 107 -4.88 5.34 0.62
N GLY A 108 -5.90 5.00 1.39
CA GLY A 108 -5.77 4.72 2.82
C GLY A 108 -6.71 5.55 3.66
N SER A 109 -6.67 5.35 4.98
CA SER A 109 -7.43 6.16 5.93
C SER A 109 -6.90 7.60 5.96
N ALA A 110 -7.78 8.55 5.70
CA ALA A 110 -7.43 9.98 5.79
C ALA A 110 -7.00 10.38 7.20
N GLU A 111 -7.59 9.79 8.24
CA GLU A 111 -7.19 10.05 9.63
C GLU A 111 -5.76 9.59 9.90
N VAL A 112 -5.41 8.39 9.45
CA VAL A 112 -4.06 7.87 9.58
C VAL A 112 -3.06 8.75 8.85
N GLY A 113 -3.37 9.12 7.61
CA GLY A 113 -2.52 10.03 6.83
C GLY A 113 -2.27 11.34 7.54
N LYS A 114 -3.33 12.00 7.99
CA LYS A 114 -3.23 13.28 8.70
C LYS A 114 -2.43 13.19 10.00
N ALA A 115 -2.58 12.10 10.75
CA ALA A 115 -1.83 11.88 11.99
C ALA A 115 -0.31 11.79 11.76
N HIS A 116 0.12 11.40 10.56
CA HIS A 116 1.52 11.25 10.16
C HIS A 116 1.98 12.33 9.16
N SER A 117 1.26 13.43 9.04
CA SER A 117 1.58 14.55 8.14
C SER A 117 1.58 14.15 6.66
N VAL A 118 0.82 13.13 6.30
CA VAL A 118 0.58 12.70 4.92
C VAL A 118 -0.84 13.09 4.53
N MET A 119 -0.99 14.29 3.99
CA MET A 119 -2.31 14.85 3.71
C MET A 119 -2.96 14.20 2.50
N PRO A 120 -4.28 14.00 2.51
CA PRO A 120 -4.99 13.46 1.35
C PRO A 120 -4.82 14.36 0.11
N HIS A 121 -4.49 13.74 -1.01
CA HIS A 121 -4.50 14.40 -2.31
C HIS A 121 -5.94 14.57 -2.82
N ARG A 122 -6.17 15.49 -3.74
CA ARG A 122 -7.49 15.72 -4.36
C ARG A 122 -8.11 14.48 -5.01
N LYS A 123 -7.26 13.52 -5.45
CA LYS A 123 -7.67 12.24 -6.02
C LYS A 123 -7.74 11.12 -4.98
N TRP A 124 -7.71 11.49 -3.70
CA TRP A 124 -7.77 10.52 -2.62
C TRP A 124 -9.05 9.69 -2.68
N ARG A 125 -8.91 8.40 -2.44
CA ARG A 125 -9.98 7.47 -2.11
C ARG A 125 -9.52 6.59 -0.95
N MET A 126 -10.48 6.05 -0.21
CA MET A 126 -10.14 5.20 0.95
C MET A 126 -9.50 3.89 0.53
N GLU A 127 -9.98 3.27 -0.55
CA GLU A 127 -9.50 1.96 -1.00
C GLU A 127 -9.05 1.96 -2.46
N PHE A 128 -8.25 0.94 -2.80
CA PHE A 128 -7.83 0.68 -4.16
C PHE A 128 -8.97 0.05 -4.97
N GLN A 129 -9.05 0.39 -6.24
CA GLN A 129 -9.91 -0.27 -7.22
C GLN A 129 -9.07 -1.29 -7.99
N THR A 130 -9.23 -2.57 -7.68
CA THR A 130 -8.34 -3.64 -8.16
C THR A 130 -8.56 -4.03 -9.61
N ASP A 131 -9.71 -3.71 -10.18
CA ASP A 131 -10.01 -3.88 -11.59
C ASP A 131 -9.13 -2.99 -12.50
N GLN A 132 -8.49 -1.97 -11.92
CA GLN A 132 -7.51 -1.13 -12.62
C GLN A 132 -6.10 -1.75 -12.66
N PHE A 133 -5.87 -2.86 -11.96
CA PHE A 133 -4.60 -3.56 -11.92
C PHE A 133 -4.67 -4.85 -12.75
N PRO A 134 -4.10 -4.88 -13.98
CA PRO A 134 -4.23 -6.06 -14.85
C PRO A 134 -3.67 -7.36 -14.27
N ASP A 135 -2.69 -7.24 -13.37
CA ASP A 135 -1.99 -8.37 -12.78
C ASP A 135 -2.42 -8.67 -11.34
N TYR A 136 -3.50 -8.08 -10.86
CA TYR A 136 -3.92 -8.22 -9.46
C TYR A 136 -4.09 -9.68 -9.03
N ASP A 137 -4.79 -10.48 -9.82
CA ASP A 137 -5.04 -11.89 -9.51
C ASP A 137 -3.73 -12.68 -9.43
N ARG A 138 -2.77 -12.35 -10.31
CA ARG A 138 -1.44 -12.97 -10.27
C ARG A 138 -0.68 -12.59 -9.01
N TRP A 139 -0.76 -11.34 -8.58
CA TRP A 139 -0.10 -10.89 -7.35
C TRP A 139 -0.64 -11.62 -6.11
N MET A 140 -1.92 -11.91 -6.08
CA MET A 140 -2.58 -12.54 -4.95
C MET A 140 -2.57 -14.06 -5.00
N THR A 141 -2.01 -14.66 -6.05
CA THR A 141 -1.89 -16.11 -6.17
C THR A 141 -0.67 -16.61 -5.39
N PRO A 142 -0.85 -17.55 -4.42
CA PRO A 142 0.27 -18.13 -3.67
C PRO A 142 1.31 -18.74 -4.59
N GLY A 143 2.60 -18.49 -4.31
CA GLY A 143 3.71 -19.05 -5.10
C GLY A 143 4.01 -18.30 -6.39
N SER A 144 3.32 -17.19 -6.68
CA SER A 144 3.70 -16.32 -7.78
C SER A 144 5.10 -15.72 -7.54
N ALA A 145 5.84 -15.49 -8.64
CA ALA A 145 7.19 -14.91 -8.55
C ALA A 145 7.15 -13.51 -7.90
N PRO A 146 8.21 -13.11 -7.17
CA PRO A 146 8.32 -11.77 -6.61
C PRO A 146 8.13 -10.71 -7.68
N LEU A 147 7.38 -9.66 -7.35
CA LEU A 147 6.90 -8.67 -8.32
C LEU A 147 7.81 -7.46 -8.46
N TYR A 148 9.10 -7.67 -8.71
CA TYR A 148 9.93 -6.55 -9.14
C TYR A 148 9.59 -6.03 -10.55
N GLN A 149 8.67 -6.69 -11.26
CA GLN A 149 8.04 -6.17 -12.48
C GLN A 149 6.92 -5.16 -12.18
N SER A 150 6.49 -5.05 -10.96
CA SER A 150 5.41 -4.13 -10.56
C SER A 150 5.78 -2.65 -10.67
N TYR A 151 7.07 -2.31 -10.73
CA TYR A 151 7.48 -0.92 -10.96
C TYR A 151 7.07 -0.39 -12.34
N THR A 152 6.87 -1.25 -13.33
CA THR A 152 6.30 -0.84 -14.62
C THR A 152 4.82 -0.50 -14.53
N LEU A 153 4.17 -0.91 -13.47
CA LEU A 153 2.76 -0.60 -13.21
C LEU A 153 2.59 0.75 -12.53
N THR A 154 3.60 1.23 -11.81
CA THR A 154 3.53 2.55 -11.19
C THR A 154 3.42 3.67 -12.22
N GLU A 155 3.98 3.51 -13.41
CA GLU A 155 3.79 4.44 -14.52
C GLU A 155 2.37 4.42 -15.08
N ARG A 156 1.68 3.29 -14.97
CA ARG A 156 0.29 3.13 -15.43
C ARG A 156 -0.74 3.52 -14.37
N LEU A 157 -0.28 3.68 -13.14
CA LEU A 157 -1.09 4.15 -12.02
C LEU A 157 -1.18 5.68 -11.98
N GLU A 158 -0.84 6.37 -13.04
CA GLU A 158 -1.37 7.72 -13.24
C GLU A 158 -2.89 7.61 -13.28
N LEU A 159 -3.44 7.65 -12.08
CA LEU A 159 -4.88 7.62 -11.90
C LEU A 159 -5.49 8.80 -12.65
N PRO A 160 -6.46 8.55 -13.50
CA PRO A 160 -7.13 9.62 -14.25
C PRO A 160 -7.72 10.68 -13.35
#